data_39b35ca05680d905130462476230acf6
#
_entry.id   39b35ca05680d905130462476230acf6
#
_cell.length_a   1.000
_cell.length_b   1.000
_cell.length_c   1.000
_cell.angle_alpha   90.00
_cell.angle_beta   90.00
_cell.angle_gamma   90.00
#
_symmetry.space_group_name_H-M   'P 1'
#
loop_
_entity.id
_entity.type
_entity.pdbx_description
1 polymer ?
#
loop_
_entity_poly.entity_id
_entity_poly.type
_entity_poly.pdbx_seq_one_letter_code
_entity_poly.pdbx_strand_id
1 'polypeptide(L)'
;MKKITAFLLLCFGIQTAFAQLTPFELHKDKNYTATYAEVISYYQKLVKGKDQVKLINYGMTDIGKPLTLIVLSRDKVFNPEQIKKQHKTVVLINNGIHPGEPEGIDASMMLVRDMLKKNSLPKNLVICMVAVYNIDGCMNRGLSRITQNGPEAYGFRGNYRNLDLNRDFIKADSRNALAFMQILNTWQPQVFVDNHTSDGADYQYVMTLIETQKDKQNPILAKYTSNTLSPELYKRMKKSGYEMTPYVESMRGGSLDSGIVGYLETPRYSTGYTVQHNIISYVTETHMLKPFAPRVYATYDFMQNLFDICERDAALIRNLQHDADEQVKQQKTFALNWRLDPTTFDTITFKGFAAAHKPSEVSGLPRLYYDRSKPYTHTIRYYNNYVVSATADKPVAYVIPQAWSKVIELFKLNKVAMKQLSHDTTLNLQMYYIGDMRTPTRPYEGHYLHSNVQLKPTDMPIKFYAGDYVVYTNQAINRYIVETLEPQGVDSFFAWNFFDSMLTEKEHFSDYVFEDIAADLLKKDPELKKKMDEQSAKDPNFIKSANAQLEFIYQNSPYHEKEGNRYPVGRLMTDVKLDLR
;
A
#
# COMPACT_ATOMS: atom_id res chain seq x y z
N MET A 1 19.35 -14.26 60.57
CA MET A 1 18.47 -14.83 59.55
C MET A 1 17.43 -13.83 58.99
N LYS A 2 16.72 -13.02 59.81
CA LYS A 2 15.70 -12.05 59.32
C LYS A 2 16.24 -10.95 58.38
N LYS A 3 17.48 -10.48 58.53
CA LYS A 3 18.07 -9.44 57.66
C LYS A 3 18.50 -9.96 56.28
N ILE A 4 18.87 -11.21 56.16
CA ILE A 4 19.25 -11.84 54.87
C ILE A 4 18.00 -12.12 54.02
N THR A 5 16.87 -12.48 54.63
CA THR A 5 15.60 -12.71 53.92
C THR A 5 15.01 -11.42 53.36
N ALA A 6 15.14 -10.28 54.06
CA ALA A 6 14.69 -8.98 53.58
C ALA A 6 15.53 -8.47 52.38
N PHE A 7 16.84 -8.74 52.37
CA PHE A 7 17.71 -8.37 51.25
C PHE A 7 17.46 -9.22 50.01
N LEU A 8 17.21 -10.53 50.18
CA LEU A 8 16.82 -11.42 49.08
C LEU A 8 15.45 -11.06 48.47
N LEU A 9 14.48 -10.64 49.29
CA LEU A 9 13.17 -10.18 48.80
C LEU A 9 13.27 -8.84 48.04
N LEU A 10 14.16 -7.93 48.46
CA LEU A 10 14.42 -6.67 47.78
C LEU A 10 15.12 -6.91 46.43
N CYS A 11 16.07 -7.85 46.35
CA CYS A 11 16.72 -8.23 45.08
C CYS A 11 15.75 -8.92 44.13
N PHE A 12 14.82 -9.75 44.60
CA PHE A 12 13.77 -10.34 43.75
C PHE A 12 12.77 -9.31 43.23
N GLY A 13 12.40 -8.33 44.07
CA GLY A 13 11.51 -7.24 43.65
C GLY A 13 12.15 -6.33 42.61
N ILE A 14 13.43 -6.07 42.68
CA ILE A 14 14.19 -5.28 41.72
C ILE A 14 14.35 -6.04 40.39
N GLN A 15 14.63 -7.33 40.43
CA GLN A 15 14.70 -8.14 39.20
C GLN A 15 13.39 -8.21 38.42
N THR A 16 12.26 -8.28 39.13
CA THR A 16 10.93 -8.27 38.45
C THR A 16 10.57 -6.90 37.89
N ALA A 17 11.03 -5.80 38.48
CA ALA A 17 10.82 -4.45 37.95
C ALA A 17 11.65 -4.20 36.68
N PHE A 18 12.93 -4.58 36.67
CA PHE A 18 13.79 -4.47 35.49
C PHE A 18 13.36 -5.39 34.33
N ALA A 19 12.77 -6.56 34.62
CA ALA A 19 12.28 -7.49 33.61
C ALA A 19 11.07 -6.97 32.81
N GLN A 20 10.49 -5.85 33.20
CA GLN A 20 9.37 -5.20 32.51
C GLN A 20 9.77 -4.01 31.62
N LEU A 21 11.02 -3.53 31.70
CA LEU A 21 11.52 -2.48 30.84
C LEU A 21 11.87 -3.02 29.45
N THR A 22 11.59 -2.22 28.41
CA THR A 22 11.99 -2.55 27.04
C THR A 22 13.48 -2.35 26.84
N PRO A 23 14.11 -2.96 25.81
CA PRO A 23 15.50 -2.68 25.48
C PRO A 23 15.80 -1.19 25.31
N PHE A 24 14.92 -0.43 24.67
CA PHE A 24 15.00 1.02 24.58
C PHE A 24 15.06 1.71 25.95
N GLU A 25 14.21 1.32 26.89
CA GLU A 25 14.15 1.90 28.24
C GLU A 25 15.35 1.53 29.12
N LEU A 26 15.96 0.38 28.87
CA LEU A 26 17.13 -0.09 29.61
C LEU A 26 18.40 0.69 29.26
N HIS A 27 18.49 1.20 28.02
CA HIS A 27 19.63 2.03 27.61
C HIS A 27 19.55 3.43 28.20
N LYS A 28 20.63 3.82 28.89
CA LYS A 28 20.69 5.06 29.71
C LYS A 28 20.41 6.32 28.87
N ASP A 29 20.96 6.39 27.68
CA ASP A 29 20.82 7.53 26.76
C ASP A 29 19.59 7.44 25.85
N LYS A 30 18.86 6.31 25.90
CA LYS A 30 17.68 6.04 25.06
C LYS A 30 17.94 6.20 23.55
N ASN A 31 19.16 5.90 23.13
CA ASN A 31 19.59 5.95 21.73
C ASN A 31 19.76 4.54 21.14
N TYR A 32 19.00 3.59 21.64
CA TYR A 32 19.03 2.18 21.25
C TYR A 32 17.65 1.71 20.80
N THR A 33 17.60 0.95 19.71
CA THR A 33 16.41 0.19 19.31
C THR A 33 16.66 -1.31 19.43
N ALA A 34 15.61 -2.04 19.82
CA ALA A 34 15.67 -3.48 20.01
C ALA A 34 16.05 -4.22 18.72
N THR A 35 16.89 -5.25 18.85
CA THR A 35 17.11 -6.24 17.80
C THR A 35 15.87 -7.11 17.62
N TYR A 36 15.72 -7.78 16.47
CA TYR A 36 14.60 -8.72 16.26
C TYR A 36 14.51 -9.80 17.35
N ALA A 37 15.64 -10.35 17.75
CA ALA A 37 15.69 -11.36 18.82
C ALA A 37 15.20 -10.82 20.17
N GLU A 38 15.58 -9.60 20.52
CA GLU A 38 15.12 -8.92 21.73
C GLU A 38 13.62 -8.62 21.67
N VAL A 39 13.10 -8.14 20.52
CA VAL A 39 11.67 -7.90 20.33
C VAL A 39 10.86 -9.17 20.60
N ILE A 40 11.22 -10.27 19.95
CA ILE A 40 10.50 -11.54 20.10
C ILE A 40 10.64 -12.09 21.53
N SER A 41 11.85 -12.08 22.10
CA SER A 41 12.08 -12.52 23.49
C SER A 41 11.29 -11.67 24.49
N TYR A 42 11.22 -10.35 24.27
CA TYR A 42 10.46 -9.44 25.12
C TYR A 42 8.96 -9.79 25.12
N TYR A 43 8.36 -9.93 23.93
CA TYR A 43 6.96 -10.29 23.83
C TYR A 43 6.67 -11.69 24.39
N GLN A 44 7.52 -12.68 24.14
CA GLN A 44 7.37 -14.02 24.71
C GLN A 44 7.36 -14.01 26.25
N LYS A 45 8.19 -13.17 26.86
CA LYS A 45 8.21 -12.98 28.33
C LYS A 45 6.99 -12.20 28.81
N LEU A 46 6.60 -11.14 28.08
CA LEU A 46 5.49 -10.27 28.45
C LEU A 46 4.15 -10.99 28.47
N VAL A 47 3.91 -11.90 27.51
CA VAL A 47 2.64 -12.62 27.39
C VAL A 47 2.53 -13.81 28.35
N LYS A 48 3.63 -14.23 28.96
CA LYS A 48 3.63 -15.40 29.85
C LYS A 48 2.72 -15.16 31.06
N GLY A 49 1.70 -16.02 31.22
CA GLY A 49 0.72 -15.91 32.30
C GLY A 49 -0.29 -14.75 32.12
N LYS A 50 -0.37 -14.15 30.93
CA LYS A 50 -1.37 -13.13 30.58
C LYS A 50 -2.33 -13.71 29.56
N ASP A 51 -3.61 -13.74 29.90
CA ASP A 51 -4.68 -14.30 29.07
C ASP A 51 -5.37 -13.27 28.16
N GLN A 52 -5.04 -11.99 28.31
CA GLN A 52 -5.55 -10.87 27.50
C GLN A 52 -4.68 -10.55 26.27
N VAL A 53 -3.60 -11.29 26.05
CA VAL A 53 -2.69 -11.10 24.92
C VAL A 53 -2.27 -12.44 24.34
N LYS A 54 -2.15 -12.51 23.01
CA LYS A 54 -1.60 -13.67 22.29
C LYS A 54 -0.59 -13.23 21.25
N LEU A 55 0.41 -14.09 21.01
CA LEU A 55 1.28 -14.04 19.85
C LEU A 55 0.78 -15.07 18.84
N ILE A 56 0.52 -14.61 17.63
CA ILE A 56 0.04 -15.46 16.53
C ILE A 56 1.00 -15.30 15.36
N ASN A 57 1.48 -16.41 14.82
CA ASN A 57 2.36 -16.40 13.67
C ASN A 57 1.58 -16.57 12.37
N TYR A 58 1.88 -15.74 11.39
CA TYR A 58 1.32 -15.78 10.05
C TYR A 58 2.42 -15.99 9.02
N GLY A 59 2.16 -16.86 8.05
CA GLY A 59 3.05 -17.09 6.91
C GLY A 59 4.53 -17.21 7.29
N MET A 60 5.39 -17.11 6.28
CA MET A 60 6.84 -17.03 6.44
C MET A 60 7.36 -15.86 5.62
N THR A 61 8.32 -15.11 6.16
CA THR A 61 9.06 -14.09 5.41
C THR A 61 10.07 -14.72 4.44
N ASP A 62 10.71 -13.91 3.62
CA ASP A 62 11.68 -14.41 2.63
C ASP A 62 12.88 -15.12 3.26
N ILE A 63 13.21 -14.85 4.53
CA ILE A 63 14.24 -15.58 5.28
C ILE A 63 13.70 -16.75 6.12
N GLY A 64 12.46 -17.17 5.90
CA GLY A 64 11.88 -18.33 6.57
C GLY A 64 11.53 -18.13 8.06
N LYS A 65 11.35 -16.88 8.52
CA LYS A 65 10.83 -16.57 9.85
C LYS A 65 9.35 -16.18 9.78
N PRO A 66 8.52 -16.61 10.74
CA PRO A 66 7.11 -16.26 10.73
C PRO A 66 6.89 -14.77 11.05
N LEU A 67 5.91 -14.16 10.39
CA LEU A 67 5.45 -12.83 10.73
C LEU A 67 4.60 -12.90 12.02
N THR A 68 5.08 -12.30 13.11
CA THR A 68 4.44 -12.38 14.42
C THR A 68 3.48 -11.21 14.64
N LEU A 69 2.22 -11.54 14.94
CA LEU A 69 1.18 -10.62 15.33
C LEU A 69 0.92 -10.70 16.83
N ILE A 70 0.96 -9.56 17.51
CA ILE A 70 0.53 -9.40 18.90
C ILE A 70 -0.96 -9.03 18.86
N VAL A 71 -1.81 -9.79 19.54
CA VAL A 71 -3.24 -9.53 19.62
C VAL A 71 -3.63 -9.27 21.06
N LEU A 72 -4.24 -8.12 21.31
CA LEU A 72 -4.71 -7.67 22.62
C LEU A 72 -6.23 -7.66 22.63
N SER A 73 -6.83 -8.33 23.60
CA SER A 73 -8.28 -8.40 23.80
C SER A 73 -8.61 -8.39 25.29
N ARG A 74 -9.34 -7.37 25.73
CA ARG A 74 -9.77 -7.28 27.13
C ARG A 74 -10.62 -8.49 27.54
N ASP A 75 -11.49 -8.95 26.64
CA ASP A 75 -12.42 -10.05 26.89
C ASP A 75 -11.82 -11.42 26.53
N LYS A 76 -10.51 -11.49 26.24
CA LYS A 76 -9.76 -12.73 25.95
C LYS A 76 -10.28 -13.48 24.69
N VAL A 77 -10.89 -12.75 23.76
CA VAL A 77 -11.39 -13.29 22.49
C VAL A 77 -10.36 -13.03 21.41
N PHE A 78 -9.87 -14.10 20.75
CA PHE A 78 -8.81 -14.06 19.75
C PHE A 78 -9.20 -14.77 18.44
N ASN A 79 -10.45 -15.16 18.32
CA ASN A 79 -11.01 -15.71 17.07
C ASN A 79 -11.69 -14.58 16.29
N PRO A 80 -11.28 -14.28 15.03
CA PRO A 80 -11.83 -13.17 14.24
C PRO A 80 -13.35 -13.24 14.05
N GLU A 81 -13.92 -14.44 13.86
CA GLU A 81 -15.37 -14.61 13.70
C GLU A 81 -16.12 -14.28 15.00
N GLN A 82 -15.57 -14.65 16.16
CA GLN A 82 -16.16 -14.29 17.45
C GLN A 82 -16.04 -12.78 17.72
N ILE A 83 -14.92 -12.16 17.36
CA ILE A 83 -14.70 -10.71 17.45
C ILE A 83 -15.75 -9.96 16.65
N LYS A 84 -16.01 -10.39 15.42
CA LYS A 84 -17.06 -9.84 14.57
C LYS A 84 -18.46 -10.02 15.18
N LYS A 85 -18.78 -11.22 15.68
CA LYS A 85 -20.06 -11.49 16.37
C LYS A 85 -20.25 -10.65 17.64
N GLN A 86 -19.17 -10.31 18.33
CA GLN A 86 -19.20 -9.45 19.52
C GLN A 86 -19.17 -7.95 19.18
N HIS A 87 -19.23 -7.59 17.90
CA HIS A 87 -19.20 -6.22 17.44
C HIS A 87 -17.99 -5.42 17.98
N LYS A 88 -16.81 -6.02 18.00
CA LYS A 88 -15.56 -5.31 18.33
C LYS A 88 -14.98 -4.63 17.10
N THR A 89 -14.35 -3.49 17.31
CA THR A 89 -13.57 -2.81 16.28
C THR A 89 -12.13 -3.29 16.34
N VAL A 90 -11.55 -3.63 15.20
CA VAL A 90 -10.16 -4.06 15.10
C VAL A 90 -9.29 -2.88 14.63
N VAL A 91 -8.22 -2.61 15.38
CA VAL A 91 -7.17 -1.66 14.99
C VAL A 91 -5.90 -2.46 14.72
N LEU A 92 -5.33 -2.29 13.52
CA LEU A 92 -4.09 -2.95 13.11
C LEU A 92 -2.95 -1.92 13.04
N ILE A 93 -1.89 -2.19 13.77
CA ILE A 93 -0.64 -1.41 13.76
C ILE A 93 0.43 -2.21 13.03
N ASN A 94 1.09 -1.59 12.06
CA ASN A 94 2.25 -2.15 11.38
C ASN A 94 3.52 -1.43 11.83
N ASN A 95 4.57 -2.20 12.13
CA ASN A 95 5.83 -1.66 12.63
C ASN A 95 7.00 -2.20 11.80
N GLY A 96 7.96 -1.33 11.52
CA GLY A 96 9.24 -1.72 10.97
C GLY A 96 9.15 -2.30 9.55
N ILE A 97 8.29 -1.74 8.70
CA ILE A 97 8.37 -2.01 7.25
C ILE A 97 9.71 -1.52 6.70
N HIS A 98 10.20 -0.41 7.25
CA HIS A 98 11.58 0.04 7.14
C HIS A 98 12.23 -0.05 8.52
N PRO A 99 13.02 -1.08 8.81
CA PRO A 99 13.59 -1.26 10.16
C PRO A 99 14.64 -0.21 10.55
N GLY A 100 15.02 0.65 9.62
CA GLY A 100 15.77 1.88 9.92
C GLY A 100 14.90 2.98 10.54
N GLU A 101 13.58 2.76 10.64
CA GLU A 101 12.54 3.63 11.19
C GLU A 101 11.85 2.88 12.36
N PRO A 102 12.57 2.62 13.48
CA PRO A 102 12.17 1.61 14.45
C PRO A 102 11.22 2.12 15.55
N GLU A 103 10.79 3.37 15.53
CA GLU A 103 10.02 4.03 16.58
C GLU A 103 8.76 3.23 16.96
N GLY A 104 8.05 2.72 15.94
CA GLY A 104 6.84 1.91 16.14
C GLY A 104 7.13 0.60 16.86
N ILE A 105 8.30 -0.02 16.64
CA ILE A 105 8.72 -1.28 17.30
C ILE A 105 8.87 -1.03 18.80
N ASP A 106 9.66 -0.01 19.18
CA ASP A 106 9.97 0.29 20.57
C ASP A 106 8.76 0.87 21.30
N ALA A 107 8.01 1.77 20.68
CA ALA A 107 6.78 2.33 21.24
C ALA A 107 5.71 1.27 21.47
N SER A 108 5.54 0.30 20.55
CA SER A 108 4.56 -0.79 20.71
C SER A 108 4.90 -1.70 21.89
N MET A 109 6.17 -2.04 22.11
CA MET A 109 6.58 -2.84 23.28
C MET A 109 6.22 -2.14 24.60
N MET A 110 6.49 -0.83 24.70
CA MET A 110 6.13 -0.01 25.86
C MET A 110 4.62 0.02 26.07
N LEU A 111 3.87 0.29 25.00
CA LEU A 111 2.42 0.48 25.06
C LEU A 111 1.69 -0.81 25.45
N VAL A 112 2.06 -1.95 24.86
CA VAL A 112 1.50 -3.28 25.22
C VAL A 112 1.74 -3.59 26.69
N ARG A 113 2.98 -3.41 27.18
CA ARG A 113 3.31 -3.57 28.60
C ARG A 113 2.45 -2.71 29.49
N ASP A 114 2.34 -1.43 29.17
CA ASP A 114 1.64 -0.45 30.01
C ASP A 114 0.15 -0.71 30.08
N MET A 115 -0.48 -1.05 28.95
CA MET A 115 -1.89 -1.44 28.92
C MET A 115 -2.18 -2.69 29.76
N LEU A 116 -1.31 -3.71 29.67
CA LEU A 116 -1.46 -4.95 30.45
C LEU A 116 -1.21 -4.69 31.96
N LYS A 117 -0.19 -3.88 32.29
CA LYS A 117 0.15 -3.54 33.69
C LYS A 117 -0.93 -2.71 34.37
N LYS A 118 -1.48 -1.70 33.64
CA LYS A 118 -2.53 -0.80 34.14
C LYS A 118 -3.93 -1.41 34.03
N ASN A 119 -4.08 -2.62 33.45
CA ASN A 119 -5.38 -3.23 33.11
C ASN A 119 -6.29 -2.27 32.32
N SER A 120 -5.70 -1.51 31.40
CA SER A 120 -6.35 -0.45 30.63
C SER A 120 -6.66 -0.82 29.19
N LEU A 121 -6.74 -2.12 28.88
CA LEU A 121 -7.15 -2.56 27.54
C LEU A 121 -8.57 -2.06 27.22
N PRO A 122 -8.78 -1.51 26.02
CA PRO A 122 -10.08 -1.01 25.60
C PRO A 122 -11.11 -2.14 25.54
N LYS A 123 -12.37 -1.84 25.86
CA LYS A 123 -13.46 -2.81 25.89
C LYS A 123 -14.00 -3.12 24.50
N ASN A 124 -14.12 -2.10 23.66
CA ASN A 124 -14.77 -2.20 22.35
C ASN A 124 -13.76 -2.48 21.21
N LEU A 125 -12.45 -2.47 21.52
CA LEU A 125 -11.41 -2.73 20.53
C LEU A 125 -10.75 -4.09 20.73
N VAL A 126 -10.28 -4.66 19.63
CA VAL A 126 -9.20 -5.63 19.58
C VAL A 126 -8.03 -4.96 18.87
N ILE A 127 -6.87 -4.95 19.50
CA ILE A 127 -5.67 -4.33 18.96
C ILE A 127 -4.77 -5.42 18.43
N CYS A 128 -4.42 -5.32 17.16
CA CYS A 128 -3.49 -6.18 16.45
C CYS A 128 -2.23 -5.38 16.12
N MET A 129 -1.05 -5.88 16.45
CA MET A 129 0.22 -5.22 16.13
C MET A 129 1.19 -6.20 15.48
N VAL A 130 1.68 -5.88 14.29
CA VAL A 130 2.80 -6.60 13.69
C VAL A 130 4.06 -6.23 14.47
N ALA A 131 4.75 -7.23 15.03
CA ALA A 131 5.94 -7.00 15.86
C ALA A 131 7.06 -6.30 15.09
N VAL A 132 7.42 -6.88 13.95
CA VAL A 132 8.36 -6.34 12.95
C VAL A 132 7.96 -6.90 11.59
N TYR A 133 7.61 -6.02 10.66
CA TYR A 133 7.17 -6.44 9.32
C TYR A 133 8.33 -6.91 8.45
N ASN A 134 9.37 -6.10 8.30
CA ASN A 134 10.58 -6.43 7.55
C ASN A 134 11.61 -7.07 8.51
N ILE A 135 11.41 -8.35 8.82
CA ILE A 135 12.31 -9.09 9.70
C ILE A 135 13.71 -9.16 9.10
N ASP A 136 13.79 -9.37 7.80
CA ASP A 136 15.03 -9.51 7.03
C ASP A 136 15.90 -8.26 7.20
N GLY A 137 15.33 -7.09 6.91
CA GLY A 137 15.99 -5.80 7.09
C GLY A 137 16.30 -5.50 8.55
N CYS A 138 15.42 -5.90 9.50
CA CYS A 138 15.67 -5.71 10.93
C CYS A 138 16.90 -6.50 11.43
N MET A 139 17.17 -7.65 10.85
CA MET A 139 18.35 -8.47 11.17
C MET A 139 19.63 -7.95 10.49
N ASN A 140 19.52 -7.20 9.38
CA ASN A 140 20.63 -6.57 8.68
C ASN A 140 20.89 -5.17 9.25
N ARG A 141 21.51 -5.12 10.45
CA ARG A 141 21.74 -3.87 11.19
C ARG A 141 23.00 -3.15 10.72
N GLY A 142 22.92 -1.82 10.73
CA GLY A 142 24.04 -0.97 10.34
C GLY A 142 23.75 0.52 10.57
N LEU A 143 24.47 1.36 9.84
CA LEU A 143 24.41 2.82 9.90
C LEU A 143 24.07 3.43 8.53
N SER A 144 23.32 2.73 7.70
CA SER A 144 23.02 3.14 6.30
C SER A 144 22.21 4.44 6.19
N ARG A 145 21.48 4.83 7.24
CA ARG A 145 20.81 6.15 7.35
C ARG A 145 21.65 7.13 8.19
N ILE A 146 22.87 7.34 7.81
CA ILE A 146 23.86 8.12 8.58
C ILE A 146 23.40 9.55 8.95
N THR A 147 22.45 10.12 8.23
CA THR A 147 21.89 11.44 8.51
C THR A 147 20.81 11.43 9.60
N GLN A 148 20.35 10.24 10.04
CA GLN A 148 19.34 10.08 11.08
C GLN A 148 19.95 10.31 12.48
N ASN A 149 19.26 11.09 13.31
CA ASN A 149 19.68 11.39 14.68
C ASN A 149 19.27 10.28 15.64
N GLY A 150 20.01 9.16 15.60
CA GLY A 150 19.74 7.94 16.34
C GLY A 150 18.64 7.06 15.74
N PRO A 151 18.48 5.83 16.23
CA PRO A 151 19.32 5.19 17.26
C PRO A 151 20.73 4.85 16.76
N GLU A 152 21.62 4.36 17.66
CA GLU A 152 23.03 4.08 17.36
C GLU A 152 23.27 2.99 16.30
N ALA A 153 22.32 2.06 16.16
CA ALA A 153 22.30 1.05 15.11
C ALA A 153 20.84 0.64 14.82
N TYR A 154 20.53 0.39 13.57
CA TYR A 154 19.18 0.11 13.10
C TYR A 154 19.18 -0.83 11.90
N GLY A 155 18.02 -1.32 11.48
CA GLY A 155 17.89 -2.25 10.37
C GLY A 155 17.96 -1.58 9.00
N PHE A 156 18.13 -2.39 7.96
CA PHE A 156 18.19 -1.96 6.57
C PHE A 156 16.77 -1.82 5.98
N ARG A 157 16.59 -0.88 5.04
CA ARG A 157 15.30 -0.57 4.43
C ARG A 157 14.73 -1.74 3.62
N GLY A 158 15.54 -2.33 2.74
CA GLY A 158 15.13 -3.45 1.88
C GLY A 158 15.05 -4.77 2.65
N ASN A 159 14.26 -5.70 2.14
CA ASN A 159 14.25 -7.08 2.62
C ASN A 159 15.44 -7.88 2.04
N TYR A 160 15.48 -9.21 2.26
CA TYR A 160 16.58 -10.06 1.76
C TYR A 160 16.69 -10.13 0.23
N ARG A 161 15.59 -9.82 -0.49
CA ARG A 161 15.55 -9.69 -1.96
C ARG A 161 15.83 -8.25 -2.43
N ASN A 162 16.22 -7.35 -1.52
CA ASN A 162 16.40 -5.91 -1.77
C ASN A 162 15.15 -5.21 -2.29
N LEU A 163 13.96 -5.66 -1.90
CA LEU A 163 12.70 -5.01 -2.19
C LEU A 163 12.34 -4.02 -1.07
N ASP A 164 11.82 -2.85 -1.45
CA ASP A 164 11.12 -1.96 -0.53
C ASP A 164 9.70 -2.51 -0.28
N LEU A 165 9.46 -3.03 0.93
CA LEU A 165 8.18 -3.64 1.27
C LEU A 165 7.01 -2.63 1.29
N ASN A 166 7.28 -1.31 1.40
CA ASN A 166 6.28 -0.27 1.20
C ASN A 166 6.07 0.08 -0.30
N ARG A 167 6.46 -0.82 -1.20
CA ARG A 167 6.14 -0.81 -2.63
C ARG A 167 5.54 -2.14 -3.07
N ASP A 168 5.29 -3.05 -2.11
CA ASP A 168 4.95 -4.44 -2.38
C ASP A 168 3.51 -4.83 -2.01
N PHE A 169 2.69 -3.89 -1.51
CA PHE A 169 1.34 -4.20 -1.03
C PHE A 169 0.39 -4.73 -2.10
N ILE A 170 0.52 -4.31 -3.36
CA ILE A 170 -0.38 -4.76 -4.42
C ILE A 170 0.20 -5.91 -5.24
N LYS A 171 1.50 -5.84 -5.59
CA LYS A 171 2.15 -6.87 -6.42
C LYS A 171 2.52 -8.13 -5.65
N ALA A 172 2.72 -7.99 -4.33
CA ALA A 172 2.98 -9.08 -3.38
C ALA A 172 4.04 -10.08 -3.85
N ASP A 173 5.22 -9.58 -4.19
CA ASP A 173 6.35 -10.39 -4.65
C ASP A 173 7.10 -11.04 -3.49
N SER A 174 7.07 -10.41 -2.30
CA SER A 174 7.70 -10.95 -1.10
C SER A 174 6.75 -11.86 -0.33
N ARG A 175 7.32 -12.85 0.36
CA ARG A 175 6.56 -13.67 1.32
C ARG A 175 6.05 -12.85 2.50
N ASN A 176 6.74 -11.74 2.83
CA ASN A 176 6.31 -10.78 3.84
C ASN A 176 4.96 -10.17 3.47
N ALA A 177 4.79 -9.70 2.22
CA ALA A 177 3.53 -9.13 1.74
C ALA A 177 2.39 -10.16 1.75
N LEU A 178 2.66 -11.40 1.32
CA LEU A 178 1.66 -12.48 1.39
C LEU A 178 1.22 -12.76 2.84
N ALA A 179 2.17 -12.80 3.80
CA ALA A 179 1.86 -12.99 5.21
C ALA A 179 1.05 -11.81 5.79
N PHE A 180 1.37 -10.58 5.39
CA PHE A 180 0.61 -9.40 5.81
C PHE A 180 -0.82 -9.40 5.25
N MET A 181 -1.00 -9.78 3.97
CA MET A 181 -2.34 -9.93 3.39
C MET A 181 -3.18 -10.96 4.14
N GLN A 182 -2.57 -12.07 4.61
CA GLN A 182 -3.25 -13.02 5.48
C GLN A 182 -3.72 -12.37 6.78
N ILE A 183 -2.86 -11.57 7.43
CA ILE A 183 -3.23 -10.83 8.64
C ILE A 183 -4.40 -9.89 8.36
N LEU A 184 -4.26 -9.00 7.38
CA LEU A 184 -5.26 -7.99 7.06
C LEU A 184 -6.64 -8.63 6.76
N ASN A 185 -6.65 -9.66 5.90
CA ASN A 185 -7.88 -10.31 5.46
C ASN A 185 -8.46 -11.30 6.50
N THR A 186 -7.66 -11.73 7.48
CA THR A 186 -8.16 -12.51 8.61
C THR A 186 -8.82 -11.62 9.64
N TRP A 187 -8.19 -10.50 10.00
CA TRP A 187 -8.65 -9.62 11.07
C TRP A 187 -9.61 -8.53 10.59
N GLN A 188 -9.61 -8.20 9.31
CA GLN A 188 -10.49 -7.19 8.68
C GLN A 188 -10.58 -5.90 9.51
N PRO A 189 -9.45 -5.20 9.74
CA PRO A 189 -9.42 -4.04 10.62
C PRO A 189 -10.27 -2.89 10.06
N GLN A 190 -10.79 -2.06 10.95
CA GLN A 190 -11.48 -0.82 10.61
C GLN A 190 -10.51 0.34 10.54
N VAL A 191 -9.42 0.27 11.32
CA VAL A 191 -8.39 1.31 11.39
C VAL A 191 -7.02 0.66 11.26
N PHE A 192 -6.15 1.28 10.47
CA PHE A 192 -4.79 0.82 10.24
C PHE A 192 -3.78 1.96 10.45
N VAL A 193 -2.63 1.63 11.02
CA VAL A 193 -1.50 2.57 11.17
C VAL A 193 -0.23 1.89 10.71
N ASP A 194 0.55 2.59 9.89
CA ASP A 194 1.91 2.21 9.51
C ASP A 194 2.90 3.21 10.10
N ASN A 195 3.84 2.75 10.93
CA ASN A 195 4.77 3.61 11.64
C ASN A 195 6.07 3.79 10.87
N HIS A 196 6.39 5.06 10.53
CA HIS A 196 7.52 5.48 9.71
C HIS A 196 8.32 6.65 10.30
N THR A 197 9.41 7.00 9.60
CA THR A 197 10.26 8.15 9.88
C THR A 197 10.67 8.83 8.58
N SER A 198 10.26 10.09 8.42
CA SER A 198 10.56 10.92 7.26
C SER A 198 11.96 11.53 7.29
N ASP A 199 12.40 11.97 6.13
CA ASP A 199 13.57 12.82 5.91
C ASP A 199 13.18 14.24 5.42
N GLY A 200 14.07 14.94 4.75
CA GLY A 200 13.80 16.20 4.05
C GLY A 200 14.07 17.45 4.88
N ALA A 201 13.20 18.46 4.72
CA ALA A 201 13.35 19.78 5.35
C ALA A 201 13.30 19.70 6.87
N ASP A 202 14.11 20.53 7.56
CA ASP A 202 14.06 20.63 9.02
C ASP A 202 12.94 21.60 9.46
N TYR A 203 12.14 21.14 10.42
CA TYR A 203 11.01 21.89 11.00
C TYR A 203 10.88 21.58 12.49
N GLN A 204 9.94 22.27 13.19
CA GLN A 204 9.85 22.17 14.64
C GLN A 204 9.10 20.91 15.14
N TYR A 205 8.31 20.25 14.31
CA TYR A 205 7.53 19.08 14.69
C TYR A 205 8.41 17.82 14.86
N VAL A 206 8.05 16.98 15.82
CA VAL A 206 8.66 15.65 16.01
C VAL A 206 8.02 14.64 15.07
N MET A 207 6.74 14.80 14.79
CA MET A 207 5.94 13.88 13.96
C MET A 207 5.11 14.66 12.95
N THR A 208 5.01 14.14 11.75
CA THR A 208 4.03 14.50 10.74
C THR A 208 3.12 13.32 10.45
N LEU A 209 2.03 13.56 9.72
CA LEU A 209 1.02 12.54 9.48
C LEU A 209 0.62 12.50 8.01
N ILE A 210 0.62 11.29 7.41
CA ILE A 210 -0.08 11.01 6.17
C ILE A 210 -1.40 10.36 6.55
N GLU A 211 -2.50 10.96 6.13
CA GLU A 211 -3.83 10.39 6.21
C GLU A 211 -4.17 9.74 4.87
N THR A 212 -5.01 8.71 4.86
CA THR A 212 -5.60 8.26 3.59
C THR A 212 -6.18 9.48 2.87
N GLN A 213 -5.72 9.73 1.64
CA GLN A 213 -6.11 10.93 0.89
C GLN A 213 -7.63 10.98 0.71
N LYS A 214 -8.27 12.08 1.14
CA LYS A 214 -9.73 12.22 1.30
C LYS A 214 -10.52 12.01 0.00
N ASP A 215 -9.95 12.42 -1.15
CA ASP A 215 -10.63 12.30 -2.45
C ASP A 215 -10.49 10.88 -3.04
N LYS A 216 -9.60 10.06 -2.47
CA LYS A 216 -9.45 8.64 -2.78
C LYS A 216 -10.25 7.75 -1.83
N GLN A 217 -10.45 8.18 -0.59
CA GLN A 217 -11.23 7.44 0.40
C GLN A 217 -12.72 7.43 0.05
N ASN A 218 -13.46 6.39 0.50
CA ASN A 218 -14.92 6.42 0.38
C ASN A 218 -15.47 7.69 1.08
N PRO A 219 -16.40 8.45 0.44
CA PRO A 219 -16.86 9.76 0.95
C PRO A 219 -17.39 9.73 2.39
N ILE A 220 -18.05 8.64 2.81
CA ILE A 220 -18.55 8.52 4.19
C ILE A 220 -17.38 8.46 5.19
N LEU A 221 -16.38 7.63 4.89
CA LEU A 221 -15.19 7.50 5.71
C LEU A 221 -14.35 8.78 5.67
N ALA A 222 -14.17 9.39 4.50
CA ALA A 222 -13.44 10.64 4.34
C ALA A 222 -14.04 11.76 5.19
N LYS A 223 -15.36 11.89 5.22
CA LYS A 223 -16.06 12.86 6.04
C LYS A 223 -15.80 12.68 7.54
N TYR A 224 -15.85 11.44 8.04
CA TYR A 224 -15.56 11.15 9.45
C TYR A 224 -14.08 11.40 9.77
N THR A 225 -13.17 10.91 8.92
CA THR A 225 -11.73 11.08 9.10
C THR A 225 -11.36 12.57 9.15
N SER A 226 -11.75 13.36 8.14
CA SER A 226 -11.34 14.76 8.00
C SER A 226 -12.03 15.70 8.99
N ASN A 227 -13.28 15.42 9.40
CA ASN A 227 -14.05 16.36 10.23
C ASN A 227 -14.10 15.96 11.70
N THR A 228 -13.74 14.73 12.07
CA THR A 228 -13.89 14.25 13.45
C THR A 228 -12.60 13.58 13.96
N LEU A 229 -12.17 12.50 13.34
CA LEU A 229 -11.09 11.67 13.87
C LEU A 229 -9.74 12.40 13.84
N SER A 230 -9.32 12.89 12.69
CA SER A 230 -8.02 13.57 12.54
C SER A 230 -7.94 14.89 13.33
N PRO A 231 -8.93 15.79 13.29
CA PRO A 231 -8.89 17.00 14.12
C PRO A 231 -8.78 16.71 15.63
N GLU A 232 -9.50 15.71 16.12
CA GLU A 232 -9.40 15.31 17.53
C GLU A 232 -8.02 14.71 17.85
N LEU A 233 -7.46 13.92 16.94
CA LEU A 233 -6.13 13.32 17.08
C LEU A 233 -5.04 14.40 17.12
N TYR A 234 -5.06 15.37 16.20
CA TYR A 234 -4.14 16.53 16.22
C TYR A 234 -4.24 17.31 17.53
N LYS A 235 -5.45 17.55 18.01
CA LYS A 235 -5.70 18.26 19.28
C LYS A 235 -5.12 17.48 20.47
N ARG A 236 -5.33 16.16 20.53
CA ARG A 236 -4.81 15.31 21.61
C ARG A 236 -3.29 15.24 21.58
N MET A 237 -2.69 15.06 20.40
CA MET A 237 -1.24 15.04 20.25
C MET A 237 -0.59 16.36 20.68
N LYS A 238 -1.20 17.49 20.35
CA LYS A 238 -0.75 18.80 20.85
C LYS A 238 -0.82 18.88 22.39
N LYS A 239 -1.87 18.33 23.01
CA LYS A 239 -2.00 18.26 24.46
C LYS A 239 -0.96 17.34 25.11
N SER A 240 -0.56 16.26 24.43
CA SER A 240 0.53 15.36 24.86
C SER A 240 1.93 15.97 24.68
N GLY A 241 2.04 17.18 24.11
CA GLY A 241 3.32 17.86 23.88
C GLY A 241 3.95 17.57 22.50
N TYR A 242 3.29 16.81 21.66
CA TYR A 242 3.75 16.45 20.32
C TYR A 242 2.78 17.02 19.27
N GLU A 243 2.84 18.34 19.07
CA GLU A 243 2.06 18.98 18.01
C GLU A 243 2.48 18.41 16.66
N MET A 244 1.50 18.09 15.79
CA MET A 244 1.73 17.50 14.48
C MET A 244 1.35 18.47 13.36
N THR A 245 1.81 18.17 12.15
CA THR A 245 1.40 18.80 10.90
C THR A 245 1.20 17.69 9.84
N PRO A 246 0.47 17.93 8.74
CA PRO A 246 0.51 17.02 7.59
C PRO A 246 1.94 16.76 7.11
N TYR A 247 2.16 15.62 6.46
CA TYR A 247 3.45 15.28 5.87
C TYR A 247 4.00 16.42 5.01
N VAL A 248 5.30 16.68 5.15
CA VAL A 248 5.93 17.86 4.54
C VAL A 248 6.60 17.50 3.23
N GLU A 249 5.85 17.62 2.15
CA GLU A 249 6.36 17.56 0.79
C GLU A 249 6.17 18.93 0.12
N SER A 250 7.26 19.56 -0.31
CA SER A 250 7.19 20.89 -0.91
C SER A 250 6.60 20.87 -2.32
N MET A 251 5.83 21.88 -2.66
CA MET A 251 5.29 22.04 -4.01
C MET A 251 6.43 22.14 -5.04
N ARG A 252 6.55 21.15 -5.92
CA ARG A 252 7.56 21.05 -6.99
C ARG A 252 9.03 21.18 -6.52
N GLY A 253 9.33 20.72 -5.30
CA GLY A 253 10.70 20.84 -4.76
C GLY A 253 11.13 22.26 -4.40
N GLY A 254 10.19 23.20 -4.31
CA GLY A 254 10.43 24.61 -3.96
C GLY A 254 10.56 24.85 -2.46
N SER A 255 10.57 26.14 -2.08
CA SER A 255 10.52 26.57 -0.68
C SER A 255 9.20 26.14 -0.03
N LEU A 256 9.23 25.80 1.27
CA LEU A 256 8.02 25.50 2.06
C LEU A 256 7.05 26.69 2.11
N ASP A 257 7.54 27.92 1.91
CA ASP A 257 6.68 29.11 1.81
C ASP A 257 5.74 29.07 0.59
N SER A 258 6.10 28.33 -0.45
CA SER A 258 5.21 28.09 -1.61
C SER A 258 4.07 27.12 -1.33
N GLY A 259 4.10 26.44 -0.19
CA GLY A 259 3.13 25.48 0.28
C GLY A 259 3.63 24.04 0.27
N ILE A 260 2.84 23.18 0.90
CA ILE A 260 3.06 21.74 0.93
C ILE A 260 1.93 21.00 0.23
N VAL A 261 2.22 19.78 -0.22
CA VAL A 261 1.27 18.91 -0.94
C VAL A 261 0.81 17.78 -0.04
N GLY A 262 -0.49 17.51 -0.02
CA GLY A 262 -1.05 16.30 0.61
C GLY A 262 -0.61 15.05 -0.16
N TYR A 263 -0.05 14.08 0.54
CA TYR A 263 0.49 12.89 -0.09
C TYR A 263 -0.62 11.95 -0.58
N LEU A 264 -0.52 11.49 -1.82
CA LEU A 264 -1.42 10.50 -2.42
C LEU A 264 -0.72 9.16 -2.52
N GLU A 265 -0.99 8.25 -1.60
CA GLU A 265 -0.50 6.87 -1.73
C GLU A 265 -1.31 6.09 -2.78
N THR A 266 -0.59 5.48 -3.71
CA THR A 266 -1.15 4.53 -4.67
C THR A 266 -1.21 3.12 -4.07
N PRO A 267 -1.90 2.13 -4.69
CA PRO A 267 -2.07 0.80 -4.10
C PRO A 267 -0.79 0.02 -3.74
N ARG A 268 0.37 0.40 -4.28
CA ARG A 268 1.67 -0.20 -3.88
C ARG A 268 2.08 0.11 -2.44
N TYR A 269 1.57 1.22 -1.88
CA TYR A 269 1.82 1.67 -0.52
C TYR A 269 0.77 1.13 0.46
N SER A 270 1.07 1.20 1.74
CA SER A 270 0.24 0.65 2.80
C SER A 270 -1.16 1.27 2.87
N THR A 271 -1.30 2.60 2.93
CA THR A 271 -2.63 3.24 2.97
C THR A 271 -3.33 3.20 1.61
N GLY A 272 -2.56 3.18 0.52
CA GLY A 272 -3.07 3.02 -0.83
C GLY A 272 -3.71 1.66 -1.09
N TYR A 273 -3.21 0.61 -0.44
CA TYR A 273 -3.78 -0.74 -0.46
C TYR A 273 -4.98 -0.87 0.50
N THR A 274 -4.83 -0.40 1.74
CA THR A 274 -5.88 -0.56 2.75
C THR A 274 -7.15 0.24 2.43
N VAL A 275 -7.05 1.37 1.71
CA VAL A 275 -8.22 2.13 1.25
C VAL A 275 -9.10 1.34 0.26
N GLN A 276 -8.54 0.39 -0.49
CA GLN A 276 -9.31 -0.50 -1.36
C GLN A 276 -10.22 -1.47 -0.56
N HIS A 277 -9.93 -1.62 0.74
CA HIS A 277 -10.70 -2.43 1.70
C HIS A 277 -11.59 -1.56 2.62
N ASN A 278 -11.81 -0.28 2.29
CA ASN A 278 -12.56 0.68 3.11
C ASN A 278 -12.04 0.79 4.56
N ILE A 279 -10.72 0.77 4.74
CA ILE A 279 -10.05 0.92 6.04
C ILE A 279 -9.62 2.37 6.21
N ILE A 280 -9.87 2.97 7.38
CA ILE A 280 -9.32 4.28 7.75
C ILE A 280 -7.84 4.07 8.10
N SER A 281 -6.95 4.77 7.41
CA SER A 281 -5.52 4.50 7.54
C SER A 281 -4.67 5.75 7.72
N TYR A 282 -3.61 5.59 8.51
CA TYR A 282 -2.62 6.62 8.81
C TYR A 282 -1.20 6.08 8.63
N VAL A 283 -0.29 6.96 8.18
CA VAL A 283 1.15 6.75 8.29
C VAL A 283 1.69 7.81 9.24
N THR A 284 2.27 7.39 10.35
CA THR A 284 3.04 8.31 11.19
C THR A 284 4.41 8.52 10.58
N GLU A 285 4.84 9.77 10.52
CA GLU A 285 6.16 10.13 9.97
C GLU A 285 6.90 10.95 11.01
N THR A 286 7.63 10.27 11.93
CA THR A 286 8.53 10.97 12.83
C THR A 286 9.71 11.54 12.05
N HIS A 287 10.29 12.65 12.50
CA HIS A 287 11.33 13.30 11.70
C HIS A 287 12.75 12.84 12.11
N MET A 288 13.50 12.32 11.14
CA MET A 288 14.83 11.74 11.36
C MET A 288 15.85 12.70 12.01
N LEU A 289 15.69 14.03 11.86
CA LEU A 289 16.59 15.02 12.47
C LEU A 289 16.30 15.28 13.95
N LYS A 290 15.20 14.73 14.49
CA LYS A 290 14.89 14.79 15.93
C LYS A 290 15.56 13.65 16.66
N PRO A 291 15.97 13.81 17.94
CA PRO A 291 16.53 12.72 18.74
C PRO A 291 15.59 11.52 18.78
N PHE A 292 16.14 10.30 18.91
CA PHE A 292 15.37 9.06 18.86
C PHE A 292 14.29 8.96 19.94
N ALA A 293 14.61 9.29 21.20
CA ALA A 293 13.66 9.15 22.28
C ALA A 293 12.37 9.97 22.12
N PRO A 294 12.38 11.28 21.78
CA PRO A 294 11.17 12.02 21.44
C PRO A 294 10.34 11.39 20.33
N ARG A 295 10.97 10.76 19.33
CA ARG A 295 10.27 10.09 18.22
C ARG A 295 9.52 8.85 18.72
N VAL A 296 10.16 8.03 19.57
CA VAL A 296 9.52 6.86 20.20
C VAL A 296 8.34 7.27 21.08
N TYR A 297 8.51 8.30 21.92
CA TYR A 297 7.43 8.77 22.79
C TYR A 297 6.27 9.41 22.00
N ALA A 298 6.55 10.16 20.94
CA ALA A 298 5.51 10.70 20.07
C ALA A 298 4.68 9.58 19.40
N THR A 299 5.33 8.50 18.96
CA THR A 299 4.65 7.33 18.37
C THR A 299 3.82 6.58 19.43
N TYR A 300 4.32 6.45 20.65
CA TYR A 300 3.57 5.90 21.78
C TYR A 300 2.29 6.70 22.05
N ASP A 301 2.41 8.03 22.19
CA ASP A 301 1.27 8.91 22.48
C ASP A 301 0.28 8.96 21.31
N PHE A 302 0.76 8.89 20.08
CA PHE A 302 -0.10 8.79 18.89
C PHE A 302 -0.99 7.54 18.95
N MET A 303 -0.41 6.38 19.15
CA MET A 303 -1.16 5.13 19.22
C MET A 303 -2.14 5.12 20.39
N GLN A 304 -1.72 5.60 21.58
CA GLN A 304 -2.61 5.68 22.75
C GLN A 304 -3.80 6.61 22.49
N ASN A 305 -3.55 7.82 21.97
CA ASN A 305 -4.62 8.78 21.64
C ASN A 305 -5.57 8.23 20.57
N LEU A 306 -5.05 7.55 19.56
CA LEU A 306 -5.86 6.92 18.53
C LEU A 306 -6.75 5.81 19.11
N PHE A 307 -6.21 4.96 19.99
CA PHE A 307 -7.01 3.90 20.64
C PHE A 307 -8.12 4.48 21.50
N ASP A 308 -7.87 5.56 22.23
CA ASP A 308 -8.89 6.22 23.04
C ASP A 308 -10.05 6.79 22.19
N ILE A 309 -9.72 7.37 21.01
CA ILE A 309 -10.75 7.85 20.09
C ILE A 309 -11.50 6.67 19.48
N CYS A 310 -10.78 5.66 19.00
CA CYS A 310 -11.40 4.45 18.40
C CYS A 310 -12.26 3.68 19.41
N GLU A 311 -11.87 3.62 20.69
CA GLU A 311 -12.68 3.00 21.75
C GLU A 311 -14.01 3.74 21.94
N ARG A 312 -13.97 5.08 21.99
CA ARG A 312 -15.17 5.92 22.08
C ARG A 312 -16.09 5.73 20.88
N ASP A 313 -15.52 5.71 19.68
CA ASP A 313 -16.25 5.73 18.41
C ASP A 313 -16.38 4.34 17.76
N ALA A 314 -16.07 3.26 18.48
CA ALA A 314 -15.97 1.92 17.95
C ALA A 314 -17.19 1.47 17.13
N ALA A 315 -18.40 1.70 17.64
CA ALA A 315 -19.64 1.36 16.94
C ALA A 315 -19.86 2.22 15.68
N LEU A 316 -19.56 3.52 15.78
CA LEU A 316 -19.66 4.44 14.64
C LEU A 316 -18.72 4.02 13.52
N ILE A 317 -17.46 3.74 13.84
CA ILE A 317 -16.44 3.36 12.84
C ILE A 317 -16.86 2.09 12.08
N ARG A 318 -17.39 1.06 12.79
CA ARG A 318 -17.88 -0.16 12.13
C ARG A 318 -19.08 0.11 11.22
N ASN A 319 -20.02 0.93 11.67
CA ASN A 319 -21.19 1.28 10.87
C ASN A 319 -20.79 2.04 9.60
N LEU A 320 -19.89 3.02 9.72
CA LEU A 320 -19.37 3.77 8.57
C LEU A 320 -18.64 2.86 7.57
N GLN A 321 -17.84 1.88 8.05
CA GLN A 321 -17.21 0.91 7.16
C GLN A 321 -18.25 0.03 6.46
N HIS A 322 -19.26 -0.46 7.19
CA HIS A 322 -20.34 -1.25 6.60
C HIS A 322 -21.09 -0.45 5.52
N ASP A 323 -21.44 0.81 5.80
CA ASP A 323 -22.11 1.67 4.83
C ASP A 323 -21.23 1.95 3.59
N ALA A 324 -19.92 2.13 3.79
CA ALA A 324 -18.96 2.27 2.70
C ALA A 324 -18.89 0.99 1.85
N ASP A 325 -18.90 -0.19 2.47
CA ASP A 325 -18.93 -1.48 1.78
C ASP A 325 -20.18 -1.65 0.91
N GLU A 326 -21.36 -1.27 1.43
CA GLU A 326 -22.60 -1.31 0.67
C GLU A 326 -22.60 -0.31 -0.49
N GLN A 327 -22.04 0.91 -0.30
CA GLN A 327 -21.88 1.87 -1.39
C GLN A 327 -20.97 1.33 -2.49
N VAL A 328 -19.84 0.71 -2.14
CA VAL A 328 -18.89 0.13 -3.11
C VAL A 328 -19.54 -0.98 -3.94
N LYS A 329 -20.41 -1.80 -3.36
CA LYS A 329 -21.18 -2.82 -4.10
C LYS A 329 -22.05 -2.20 -5.20
N GLN A 330 -22.68 -1.06 -4.90
CA GLN A 330 -23.60 -0.37 -5.81
C GLN A 330 -22.90 0.59 -6.79
N GLN A 331 -21.66 0.94 -6.53
CA GLN A 331 -20.88 1.87 -7.35
C GLN A 331 -20.74 1.33 -8.78
N LYS A 332 -20.99 2.20 -9.79
CA LYS A 332 -20.96 1.83 -11.22
C LYS A 332 -19.61 2.16 -11.87
N THR A 333 -19.04 3.31 -11.54
CA THR A 333 -17.78 3.80 -12.12
C THR A 333 -16.74 3.92 -11.03
N PHE A 334 -15.55 3.40 -11.26
CA PHE A 334 -14.43 3.40 -10.31
C PHE A 334 -13.31 4.30 -10.83
N ALA A 335 -12.76 5.12 -9.93
CA ALA A 335 -11.56 5.88 -10.21
C ALA A 335 -10.33 4.95 -10.20
N LEU A 336 -9.50 5.07 -11.22
CA LEU A 336 -8.27 4.28 -11.42
C LEU A 336 -7.02 5.11 -11.14
N ASN A 337 -7.11 6.42 -11.32
CA ASN A 337 -5.99 7.33 -11.08
C ASN A 337 -6.49 8.73 -10.70
N TRP A 338 -5.63 9.49 -10.02
CA TRP A 338 -5.89 10.86 -9.56
C TRP A 338 -4.72 11.77 -9.92
N ARG A 339 -5.00 13.06 -10.02
CA ARG A 339 -3.98 14.10 -10.15
C ARG A 339 -4.26 15.23 -9.17
N LEU A 340 -3.20 15.86 -8.67
CA LEU A 340 -3.31 17.03 -7.83
C LEU A 340 -4.05 18.16 -8.58
N ASP A 341 -4.98 18.81 -7.90
CA ASP A 341 -5.53 20.10 -8.34
C ASP A 341 -4.66 21.23 -7.77
N PRO A 342 -3.82 21.87 -8.57
CA PRO A 342 -2.94 22.94 -8.10
C PRO A 342 -3.66 24.28 -7.93
N THR A 343 -4.94 24.36 -8.28
CA THR A 343 -5.73 25.61 -8.26
C THR A 343 -6.45 25.82 -6.93
N THR A 344 -6.67 24.74 -6.16
CA THR A 344 -7.36 24.77 -4.89
C THR A 344 -6.44 24.34 -3.74
N PHE A 345 -6.53 24.98 -2.61
CA PHE A 345 -5.72 24.70 -1.42
C PHE A 345 -6.43 25.14 -0.15
N ASP A 346 -6.10 24.46 0.93
CA ASP A 346 -6.36 24.90 2.29
C ASP A 346 -5.19 25.73 2.81
N THR A 347 -5.32 26.34 3.98
CA THR A 347 -4.21 27.02 4.67
C THR A 347 -3.97 26.35 6.00
N ILE A 348 -2.69 26.17 6.35
CA ILE A 348 -2.28 25.63 7.64
C ILE A 348 -1.24 26.54 8.30
N THR A 349 -1.23 26.54 9.63
CA THR A 349 -0.14 27.13 10.40
C THR A 349 1.03 26.16 10.44
N PHE A 350 2.18 26.56 9.89
CA PHE A 350 3.39 25.75 9.82
C PHE A 350 4.51 26.37 10.64
N LYS A 351 5.21 25.54 11.41
CA LYS A 351 6.34 25.90 12.26
C LYS A 351 7.63 25.32 11.70
N GLY A 352 8.41 26.14 11.05
CA GLY A 352 9.68 25.77 10.41
C GLY A 352 10.90 26.44 11.02
N PHE A 353 12.03 26.27 10.31
CA PHE A 353 13.27 27.00 10.54
C PHE A 353 13.69 27.70 9.25
N ALA A 354 14.28 28.90 9.36
CA ALA A 354 14.68 29.68 8.20
C ALA A 354 15.64 28.87 7.31
N ALA A 355 15.29 28.71 6.04
CA ALA A 355 16.14 28.10 5.03
C ALA A 355 17.11 29.16 4.46
N ALA A 356 18.38 28.82 4.33
CA ALA A 356 19.39 29.69 3.76
C ALA A 356 20.43 28.85 2.98
N HIS A 357 21.28 29.53 2.20
CA HIS A 357 22.36 28.90 1.49
C HIS A 357 23.71 29.44 2.01
N LYS A 358 24.69 28.56 2.10
CA LYS A 358 26.08 28.88 2.41
C LYS A 358 27.01 28.08 1.53
N PRO A 359 28.27 28.52 1.31
CA PRO A 359 29.24 27.74 0.56
C PRO A 359 29.43 26.35 1.18
N SER A 360 29.51 25.34 0.34
CA SER A 360 29.86 23.99 0.73
C SER A 360 31.37 23.86 0.93
N GLU A 361 31.79 23.29 2.04
CA GLU A 361 33.21 22.97 2.29
C GLU A 361 33.71 21.81 1.42
N VAL A 362 32.77 21.01 0.82
CA VAL A 362 33.12 19.89 -0.06
C VAL A 362 33.23 20.33 -1.53
N SER A 363 32.23 21.08 -2.03
CA SER A 363 32.12 21.41 -3.45
C SER A 363 32.41 22.89 -3.78
N GLY A 364 32.40 23.77 -2.76
CA GLY A 364 32.47 25.23 -2.93
C GLY A 364 31.16 25.86 -3.43
N LEU A 365 30.17 25.03 -3.84
CA LEU A 365 28.89 25.51 -4.36
C LEU A 365 27.92 25.89 -3.23
N PRO A 366 26.87 26.69 -3.48
CA PRO A 366 25.84 27.00 -2.50
C PRO A 366 25.12 25.70 -2.04
N ARG A 367 25.11 25.45 -0.73
CA ARG A 367 24.32 24.36 -0.13
C ARG A 367 23.22 24.89 0.76
N LEU A 368 22.06 24.23 0.71
CA LEU A 368 20.94 24.50 1.59
C LEU A 368 21.28 24.12 3.05
N TYR A 369 20.83 24.93 4.01
CA TYR A 369 20.76 24.58 5.42
C TYR A 369 19.55 25.25 6.07
N TYR A 370 19.11 24.71 7.21
CA TYR A 370 18.04 25.26 8.04
C TYR A 370 18.64 25.82 9.32
N ASP A 371 18.38 27.11 9.58
CA ASP A 371 18.91 27.83 10.75
C ASP A 371 17.95 27.65 11.96
N ARG A 372 18.25 26.68 12.82
CA ARG A 372 17.46 26.39 14.02
C ARG A 372 17.42 27.55 15.02
N SER A 373 18.33 28.53 14.94
CA SER A 373 18.28 29.74 15.74
C SER A 373 17.22 30.74 15.26
N LYS A 374 16.64 30.50 14.08
CA LYS A 374 15.62 31.32 13.44
C LYS A 374 14.34 30.53 13.19
N PRO A 375 13.64 30.09 14.25
CA PRO A 375 12.34 29.45 14.11
C PRO A 375 11.30 30.45 13.60
N TYR A 376 10.35 29.96 12.78
CA TYR A 376 9.24 30.78 12.33
C TYR A 376 7.91 30.04 12.47
N THR A 377 6.83 30.81 12.43
CA THR A 377 5.45 30.32 12.33
C THR A 377 4.76 31.11 11.22
N HIS A 378 4.46 30.45 10.11
CA HIS A 378 3.82 31.04 8.94
C HIS A 378 2.51 30.34 8.61
N THR A 379 1.59 31.05 7.99
CA THR A 379 0.46 30.45 7.30
C THR A 379 0.92 30.09 5.90
N ILE A 380 0.88 28.80 5.55
CA ILE A 380 1.27 28.28 4.23
C ILE A 380 0.09 27.60 3.54
N ARG A 381 0.18 27.45 2.23
CA ARG A 381 -0.81 26.71 1.44
C ARG A 381 -0.64 25.21 1.63
N TYR A 382 -1.77 24.50 1.73
CA TYR A 382 -1.82 23.05 1.77
C TYR A 382 -2.65 22.54 0.59
N TYR A 383 -1.96 22.07 -0.43
CA TYR A 383 -2.56 21.51 -1.65
C TYR A 383 -2.96 20.07 -1.39
N ASN A 384 -4.19 19.85 -0.98
CA ASN A 384 -4.72 18.53 -0.60
C ASN A 384 -6.01 18.17 -1.34
N ASN A 385 -6.19 18.67 -2.54
CA ASN A 385 -7.33 18.34 -3.39
C ASN A 385 -6.85 17.57 -4.62
N TYR A 386 -7.42 16.41 -4.83
CA TYR A 386 -7.11 15.54 -5.96
C TYR A 386 -8.36 15.29 -6.80
N VAL A 387 -8.20 15.37 -8.11
CA VAL A 387 -9.28 15.09 -9.06
C VAL A 387 -9.00 13.77 -9.79
N VAL A 388 -10.05 13.03 -10.04
CA VAL A 388 -9.97 11.78 -10.79
C VAL A 388 -9.46 12.06 -12.21
N SER A 389 -8.47 11.31 -12.67
CA SER A 389 -7.84 11.46 -13.99
C SER A 389 -8.08 10.26 -14.92
N ALA A 390 -8.48 9.12 -14.38
CA ALA A 390 -8.88 7.94 -15.14
C ALA A 390 -9.97 7.17 -14.39
N THR A 391 -10.90 6.60 -15.13
CA THR A 391 -12.02 5.80 -14.58
C THR A 391 -12.27 4.56 -15.43
N ALA A 392 -12.91 3.56 -14.82
CA ALA A 392 -13.52 2.43 -15.53
C ALA A 392 -14.95 2.19 -15.05
N ASP A 393 -15.84 1.86 -15.97
CA ASP A 393 -17.16 1.36 -15.65
C ASP A 393 -17.06 -0.10 -15.20
N LYS A 394 -17.74 -0.43 -14.13
CA LYS A 394 -17.75 -1.77 -13.55
C LYS A 394 -18.53 -2.73 -14.46
N PRO A 395 -17.93 -3.85 -14.94
CA PRO A 395 -18.69 -4.91 -15.59
C PRO A 395 -19.56 -5.65 -14.56
N VAL A 396 -20.49 -6.45 -15.01
CA VAL A 396 -21.26 -7.38 -14.17
C VAL A 396 -20.32 -8.41 -13.54
N ALA A 397 -19.38 -8.91 -14.34
CA ALA A 397 -18.33 -9.82 -13.88
C ALA A 397 -17.08 -9.71 -14.74
N TYR A 398 -15.94 -10.09 -14.16
CA TYR A 398 -14.73 -10.41 -14.91
C TYR A 398 -14.61 -11.91 -15.10
N VAL A 399 -14.12 -12.34 -16.27
CA VAL A 399 -13.80 -13.73 -16.55
C VAL A 399 -12.29 -13.85 -16.71
N ILE A 400 -11.65 -14.67 -15.87
CA ILE A 400 -10.19 -14.78 -15.74
C ILE A 400 -9.78 -16.20 -16.06
N PRO A 401 -8.97 -16.44 -17.10
CA PRO A 401 -8.43 -17.77 -17.37
C PRO A 401 -7.61 -18.31 -16.20
N GLN A 402 -7.81 -19.57 -15.83
CA GLN A 402 -7.12 -20.23 -14.71
C GLN A 402 -5.59 -20.25 -14.85
N ALA A 403 -5.08 -20.05 -16.06
CA ALA A 403 -3.66 -19.94 -16.35
C ALA A 403 -2.98 -18.76 -15.61
N TRP A 404 -3.72 -17.73 -15.24
CA TRP A 404 -3.22 -16.58 -14.50
C TRP A 404 -3.22 -16.83 -12.98
N SER A 405 -2.56 -17.91 -12.56
CA SER A 405 -2.59 -18.44 -11.20
C SER A 405 -2.20 -17.41 -10.14
N LYS A 406 -1.20 -16.55 -10.39
CA LYS A 406 -0.78 -15.50 -9.44
C LYS A 406 -1.93 -14.52 -9.14
N VAL A 407 -2.70 -14.10 -10.15
CA VAL A 407 -3.88 -13.24 -9.96
C VAL A 407 -4.93 -13.94 -9.09
N ILE A 408 -5.21 -15.21 -9.42
CA ILE A 408 -6.18 -16.02 -8.67
C ILE A 408 -5.75 -16.22 -7.21
N GLU A 409 -4.46 -16.47 -6.96
CA GLU A 409 -3.91 -16.60 -5.61
C GLU A 409 -4.05 -15.31 -4.80
N LEU A 410 -3.74 -14.16 -5.39
CA LEU A 410 -3.91 -12.86 -4.74
C LEU A 410 -5.38 -12.56 -4.47
N PHE A 411 -6.28 -12.91 -5.38
CA PHE A 411 -7.71 -12.76 -5.18
C PHE A 411 -8.23 -13.65 -4.04
N LYS A 412 -7.80 -14.91 -3.96
CA LYS A 412 -8.11 -15.80 -2.83
C LYS A 412 -7.61 -15.22 -1.51
N LEU A 413 -6.39 -14.71 -1.49
CA LEU A 413 -5.78 -14.09 -0.31
C LEU A 413 -6.56 -12.85 0.16
N ASN A 414 -7.05 -12.06 -0.79
CA ASN A 414 -7.88 -10.88 -0.55
C ASN A 414 -9.38 -11.20 -0.37
N LYS A 415 -9.73 -12.49 -0.23
CA LYS A 415 -11.12 -12.95 -0.01
C LYS A 415 -12.10 -12.48 -1.09
N VAL A 416 -11.63 -12.29 -2.32
CA VAL A 416 -12.49 -12.06 -3.46
C VAL A 416 -13.33 -13.31 -3.70
N ALA A 417 -14.66 -13.18 -3.69
CA ALA A 417 -15.55 -14.29 -4.03
C ALA A 417 -15.47 -14.58 -5.53
N MET A 418 -15.10 -15.79 -5.87
CA MET A 418 -14.96 -16.28 -7.24
C MET A 418 -15.69 -17.59 -7.41
N LYS A 419 -16.23 -17.81 -8.59
CA LYS A 419 -16.79 -19.09 -9.04
C LYS A 419 -16.02 -19.58 -10.26
N GLN A 420 -16.19 -20.85 -10.60
CA GLN A 420 -15.54 -21.43 -11.78
C GLN A 420 -16.59 -21.90 -12.80
N LEU A 421 -16.28 -21.77 -14.09
CA LEU A 421 -17.09 -22.37 -15.14
C LEU A 421 -17.13 -23.90 -14.99
N SER A 422 -18.33 -24.47 -15.08
CA SER A 422 -18.53 -25.94 -14.95
C SER A 422 -18.12 -26.69 -16.21
N HIS A 423 -18.19 -26.05 -17.39
CA HIS A 423 -17.84 -26.61 -18.69
C HIS A 423 -17.27 -25.54 -19.63
N ASP A 424 -16.68 -26.00 -20.75
CA ASP A 424 -16.21 -25.11 -21.82
C ASP A 424 -17.35 -24.25 -22.35
N THR A 425 -17.15 -22.96 -22.42
CA THR A 425 -18.20 -21.99 -22.75
C THR A 425 -17.65 -20.90 -23.65
N THR A 426 -18.38 -20.52 -24.70
CA THR A 426 -18.09 -19.29 -25.47
C THR A 426 -18.96 -18.16 -24.98
N LEU A 427 -18.33 -17.05 -24.58
CA LEU A 427 -18.98 -15.87 -24.04
C LEU A 427 -18.73 -14.64 -24.91
N ASN A 428 -19.76 -13.84 -25.16
CA ASN A 428 -19.59 -12.52 -25.75
C ASN A 428 -19.15 -11.54 -24.67
N LEU A 429 -17.91 -11.08 -24.74
CA LEU A 429 -17.29 -10.22 -23.74
C LEU A 429 -16.68 -9.00 -24.40
N GLN A 430 -16.62 -7.92 -23.64
CA GLN A 430 -15.76 -6.82 -23.98
C GLN A 430 -14.32 -7.17 -23.58
N MET A 431 -13.47 -7.31 -24.59
CA MET A 431 -12.03 -7.51 -24.44
C MET A 431 -11.30 -6.20 -24.66
N TYR A 432 -10.17 -6.01 -24.03
CA TYR A 432 -9.26 -4.92 -24.32
C TYR A 432 -8.11 -5.41 -25.20
N TYR A 433 -7.78 -4.63 -26.23
CA TYR A 433 -6.48 -4.69 -26.87
C TYR A 433 -5.63 -3.53 -26.33
N ILE A 434 -4.40 -3.86 -25.91
CA ILE A 434 -3.43 -2.87 -25.47
C ILE A 434 -2.88 -2.18 -26.72
N GLY A 435 -3.06 -0.87 -26.78
CA GLY A 435 -2.45 -0.03 -27.80
C GLY A 435 -1.06 0.46 -27.36
N ASP A 436 -0.88 1.78 -27.36
CA ASP A 436 0.37 2.39 -26.88
C ASP A 436 0.44 2.40 -25.35
N MET A 437 1.66 2.32 -24.83
CA MET A 437 1.94 2.42 -23.40
C MET A 437 3.39 2.87 -23.19
N ARG A 438 3.68 3.41 -22.02
CA ARG A 438 5.03 3.74 -21.61
C ARG A 438 5.58 2.66 -20.69
N THR A 439 6.75 2.08 -21.07
CA THR A 439 7.52 1.17 -20.25
C THR A 439 8.90 1.78 -19.97
N PRO A 440 9.37 1.85 -18.72
CA PRO A 440 10.68 2.39 -18.40
C PRO A 440 11.80 1.44 -18.88
N THR A 441 12.99 1.98 -19.13
CA THR A 441 14.18 1.21 -19.57
C THR A 441 14.94 0.57 -18.40
N ARG A 442 14.61 0.92 -17.15
CA ARG A 442 15.20 0.35 -15.95
C ARG A 442 14.11 -0.19 -15.04
N PRO A 443 14.35 -1.33 -14.38
CA PRO A 443 13.38 -1.89 -13.46
C PRO A 443 13.20 -1.00 -12.21
N TYR A 444 11.99 -1.00 -11.68
CA TYR A 444 11.61 -0.44 -10.40
C TYR A 444 11.00 -1.56 -9.56
N GLU A 445 11.59 -1.82 -8.39
CA GLU A 445 11.12 -2.91 -7.50
C GLU A 445 10.96 -4.27 -8.21
N GLY A 446 11.90 -4.58 -9.10
CA GLY A 446 11.94 -5.82 -9.86
C GLY A 446 11.06 -5.87 -11.11
N HIS A 447 10.36 -4.79 -11.47
CA HIS A 447 9.41 -4.72 -12.58
C HIS A 447 9.67 -3.53 -13.51
N TYR A 448 9.24 -3.65 -14.76
CA TYR A 448 9.21 -2.56 -15.75
C TYR A 448 7.79 -1.96 -15.78
N LEU A 449 7.46 -1.12 -14.80
CA LEU A 449 6.12 -0.63 -14.51
C LEU A 449 5.48 0.09 -15.70
N HIS A 450 4.46 -0.49 -16.31
CA HIS A 450 3.70 0.13 -17.40
C HIS A 450 2.87 1.33 -16.93
N SER A 451 2.75 2.32 -17.79
CA SER A 451 1.94 3.52 -17.54
C SER A 451 1.38 4.10 -18.84
N ASN A 452 0.45 5.04 -18.75
CA ASN A 452 -0.19 5.71 -19.90
C ASN A 452 -0.80 4.72 -20.91
N VAL A 453 -1.42 3.66 -20.41
CA VAL A 453 -1.95 2.56 -21.21
C VAL A 453 -3.14 3.02 -22.04
N GLN A 454 -3.05 2.88 -23.36
CA GLN A 454 -4.15 3.09 -24.29
C GLN A 454 -4.90 1.79 -24.52
N LEU A 455 -6.22 1.81 -24.44
CA LEU A 455 -7.07 0.63 -24.58
C LEU A 455 -7.98 0.77 -25.80
N LYS A 456 -8.13 -0.32 -26.54
CA LYS A 456 -9.15 -0.47 -27.57
C LYS A 456 -10.15 -1.54 -27.10
N PRO A 457 -11.32 -1.16 -26.57
CA PRO A 457 -12.37 -2.11 -26.23
C PRO A 457 -12.98 -2.72 -27.49
N THR A 458 -13.20 -4.04 -27.47
CA THR A 458 -13.74 -4.81 -28.60
C THR A 458 -14.67 -5.89 -28.05
N ASP A 459 -15.94 -5.86 -28.48
CA ASP A 459 -16.89 -6.92 -28.15
C ASP A 459 -16.68 -8.11 -29.09
N MET A 460 -16.47 -9.30 -28.52
CA MET A 460 -16.19 -10.49 -29.31
C MET A 460 -16.49 -11.77 -28.55
N PRO A 461 -16.80 -12.88 -29.27
CA PRO A 461 -16.92 -14.20 -28.67
C PRO A 461 -15.55 -14.74 -28.29
N ILE A 462 -15.39 -15.15 -27.03
CA ILE A 462 -14.17 -15.77 -26.50
C ILE A 462 -14.55 -17.12 -25.89
N LYS A 463 -13.78 -18.15 -26.22
CA LYS A 463 -13.87 -19.46 -25.59
C LYS A 463 -13.12 -19.47 -24.27
N PHE A 464 -13.79 -19.84 -23.20
CA PHE A 464 -13.25 -20.16 -21.89
C PHE A 464 -13.42 -21.65 -21.60
N TYR A 465 -12.63 -22.14 -20.67
CA TYR A 465 -12.58 -23.56 -20.34
C TYR A 465 -13.18 -23.84 -18.97
N ALA A 466 -13.63 -25.06 -18.76
CA ALA A 466 -14.05 -25.54 -17.45
C ALA A 466 -12.93 -25.27 -16.43
N GLY A 467 -13.28 -24.60 -15.33
CA GLY A 467 -12.31 -24.18 -14.30
C GLY A 467 -11.83 -22.73 -14.40
N ASP A 468 -12.08 -22.02 -15.50
CA ASP A 468 -11.81 -20.58 -15.57
C ASP A 468 -12.71 -19.82 -14.59
N TYR A 469 -12.21 -18.70 -14.05
CA TYR A 469 -12.84 -18.02 -12.94
C TYR A 469 -13.76 -16.89 -13.38
N VAL A 470 -14.91 -16.81 -12.71
CA VAL A 470 -15.88 -15.71 -12.86
C VAL A 470 -15.93 -14.92 -11.55
N VAL A 471 -15.67 -13.63 -11.62
CA VAL A 471 -15.62 -12.69 -10.50
C VAL A 471 -16.73 -11.67 -10.64
N TYR A 472 -17.85 -11.90 -9.98
CA TYR A 472 -18.95 -10.93 -9.96
C TYR A 472 -18.60 -9.68 -9.17
N THR A 473 -19.01 -8.52 -9.67
CA THR A 473 -18.68 -7.21 -9.08
C THR A 473 -19.80 -6.65 -8.19
N ASN A 474 -20.40 -7.49 -7.38
CA ASN A 474 -21.36 -7.11 -6.33
C ASN A 474 -20.79 -7.36 -4.92
N GLN A 475 -19.51 -7.06 -4.71
CA GLN A 475 -18.74 -7.33 -3.50
C GLN A 475 -18.24 -6.03 -2.86
N ALA A 476 -18.08 -6.02 -1.54
CA ALA A 476 -17.49 -4.90 -0.81
C ALA A 476 -16.05 -4.59 -1.26
N ILE A 477 -15.33 -5.60 -1.78
CA ILE A 477 -13.95 -5.52 -2.27
C ILE A 477 -13.85 -5.08 -3.76
N ASN A 478 -14.92 -4.57 -4.35
CA ASN A 478 -14.93 -4.18 -5.77
C ASN A 478 -13.82 -3.18 -6.15
N ARG A 479 -13.42 -2.29 -5.25
CA ARG A 479 -12.31 -1.37 -5.52
C ARG A 479 -11.03 -2.12 -5.83
N TYR A 480 -10.66 -3.09 -5.00
CA TYR A 480 -9.49 -3.94 -5.23
C TYR A 480 -9.62 -4.70 -6.56
N ILE A 481 -10.80 -5.31 -6.81
CA ILE A 481 -11.04 -6.06 -8.05
C ILE A 481 -10.85 -5.17 -9.29
N VAL A 482 -11.50 -4.01 -9.33
CA VAL A 482 -11.48 -3.11 -10.48
C VAL A 482 -10.11 -2.45 -10.64
N GLU A 483 -9.56 -1.85 -9.57
CA GLU A 483 -8.28 -1.15 -9.62
C GLU A 483 -7.11 -2.07 -9.99
N THR A 484 -7.22 -3.40 -9.72
CA THR A 484 -6.17 -4.38 -10.09
C THR A 484 -6.35 -4.98 -11.47
N LEU A 485 -7.60 -5.18 -11.94
CA LEU A 485 -7.86 -5.82 -13.24
C LEU A 485 -7.96 -4.83 -14.40
N GLU A 486 -8.26 -3.56 -14.15
CA GLU A 486 -8.31 -2.56 -15.23
C GLU A 486 -6.89 -2.09 -15.59
N PRO A 487 -6.41 -2.30 -16.83
CA PRO A 487 -5.01 -2.05 -17.19
C PRO A 487 -4.54 -0.61 -16.99
N GLN A 488 -5.47 0.35 -17.01
CA GLN A 488 -5.18 1.78 -16.79
C GLN A 488 -5.02 2.14 -15.31
N GLY A 489 -5.28 1.21 -14.38
CA GLY A 489 -5.03 1.41 -12.95
C GLY A 489 -3.56 1.66 -12.66
N VAL A 490 -3.25 2.69 -11.87
CA VAL A 490 -1.88 3.15 -11.59
C VAL A 490 -0.98 2.05 -11.03
N ASP A 491 -1.58 1.10 -10.31
CA ASP A 491 -0.92 -0.09 -9.74
C ASP A 491 -1.67 -1.37 -10.09
N SER A 492 -2.30 -1.41 -11.28
CA SER A 492 -2.96 -2.63 -11.75
C SER A 492 -1.96 -3.79 -11.92
N PHE A 493 -2.46 -5.01 -11.96
CA PHE A 493 -1.63 -6.18 -12.26
C PHE A 493 -0.98 -6.10 -13.63
N PHE A 494 -1.65 -5.44 -14.60
CA PHE A 494 -1.03 -5.13 -15.88
C PHE A 494 0.15 -4.16 -15.73
N ALA A 495 -0.03 -3.08 -14.97
CA ALA A 495 1.04 -2.13 -14.71
C ALA A 495 2.28 -2.82 -14.09
N TRP A 496 2.08 -3.84 -13.25
CA TRP A 496 3.12 -4.63 -12.60
C TRP A 496 3.55 -5.88 -13.39
N ASN A 497 3.36 -5.91 -14.72
CA ASN A 497 3.88 -6.92 -15.64
C ASN A 497 3.33 -8.35 -15.43
N PHE A 498 2.17 -8.52 -14.81
CA PHE A 498 1.61 -9.87 -14.60
C PHE A 498 1.16 -10.53 -15.91
N PHE A 499 0.93 -9.74 -16.95
CA PHE A 499 0.34 -10.18 -18.21
C PHE A 499 1.25 -9.96 -19.43
N ASP A 500 2.52 -9.64 -19.26
CA ASP A 500 3.44 -9.20 -20.33
C ASP A 500 3.61 -10.23 -21.46
N SER A 501 3.42 -11.51 -21.17
CA SER A 501 3.50 -12.54 -22.20
C SER A 501 2.48 -12.37 -23.35
N MET A 502 1.40 -11.60 -23.12
CA MET A 502 0.40 -11.29 -24.14
C MET A 502 0.85 -10.17 -25.10
N LEU A 503 1.88 -9.39 -24.74
CA LEU A 503 2.36 -8.26 -25.53
C LEU A 503 3.23 -8.66 -26.73
N THR A 504 3.49 -9.95 -26.89
CA THR A 504 4.29 -10.47 -27.99
C THR A 504 3.49 -11.47 -28.80
N GLU A 505 3.50 -11.32 -30.11
CA GLU A 505 2.99 -12.30 -31.05
C GLU A 505 3.85 -13.56 -31.01
N LYS A 506 3.28 -14.74 -31.26
CA LYS A 506 3.96 -16.04 -31.23
C LYS A 506 4.18 -16.61 -32.60
N GLU A 507 3.34 -16.24 -33.56
CA GLU A 507 3.43 -16.69 -34.95
C GLU A 507 3.74 -15.49 -35.86
N HIS A 508 4.52 -15.73 -36.88
CA HIS A 508 4.92 -14.74 -37.87
C HIS A 508 5.03 -15.36 -39.24
N PHE A 509 5.22 -14.58 -40.27
CA PHE A 509 5.35 -15.03 -41.64
C PHE A 509 6.83 -15.10 -42.10
N SER A 510 7.09 -15.89 -43.12
CA SER A 510 8.34 -15.84 -43.87
C SER A 510 8.15 -14.88 -45.05
N ASP A 511 8.97 -13.83 -45.10
CA ASP A 511 8.83 -12.70 -46.03
C ASP A 511 8.69 -13.19 -47.49
N TYR A 512 9.61 -14.03 -47.96
CA TYR A 512 9.60 -14.48 -49.36
C TYR A 512 8.41 -15.37 -49.71
N VAL A 513 7.81 -16.08 -48.76
CA VAL A 513 6.63 -16.92 -48.98
C VAL A 513 5.36 -16.06 -48.89
N PHE A 514 5.33 -15.13 -47.96
CA PHE A 514 4.17 -14.27 -47.75
C PHE A 514 4.01 -13.23 -48.86
N GLU A 515 5.07 -12.85 -49.55
CA GLU A 515 5.04 -11.92 -50.67
C GLU A 515 3.96 -12.26 -51.72
N ASP A 516 3.93 -13.51 -52.17
CA ASP A 516 2.92 -13.98 -53.17
C ASP A 516 1.53 -14.00 -52.54
N ILE A 517 1.40 -14.39 -51.28
CA ILE A 517 0.11 -14.40 -50.56
C ILE A 517 -0.39 -12.98 -50.37
N ALA A 518 0.47 -12.05 -49.99
CA ALA A 518 0.15 -10.63 -49.79
C ALA A 518 -0.32 -9.97 -51.10
N ALA A 519 0.37 -10.25 -52.19
CA ALA A 519 -0.01 -9.79 -53.52
C ALA A 519 -1.41 -10.29 -53.92
N ASP A 520 -1.71 -11.54 -53.60
CA ASP A 520 -3.03 -12.15 -53.88
C ASP A 520 -4.13 -11.57 -52.96
N LEU A 521 -3.83 -11.29 -51.70
CA LEU A 521 -4.75 -10.63 -50.78
C LEU A 521 -5.13 -9.22 -51.30
N LEU A 522 -4.14 -8.44 -51.72
CA LEU A 522 -4.39 -7.10 -52.27
C LEU A 522 -5.23 -7.12 -53.57
N LYS A 523 -5.13 -8.17 -54.38
CA LYS A 523 -5.97 -8.35 -55.58
C LYS A 523 -7.40 -8.75 -55.22
N LYS A 524 -7.58 -9.56 -54.15
CA LYS A 524 -8.91 -10.09 -53.77
C LYS A 524 -9.69 -9.19 -52.82
N ASP A 525 -8.99 -8.32 -52.09
CA ASP A 525 -9.59 -7.41 -51.11
C ASP A 525 -9.29 -5.94 -51.43
N PRO A 526 -10.23 -5.27 -52.16
CA PRO A 526 -10.10 -3.84 -52.52
C PRO A 526 -10.03 -2.91 -51.29
N GLU A 527 -10.66 -3.26 -50.16
CA GLU A 527 -10.61 -2.47 -48.92
C GLU A 527 -9.23 -2.53 -48.30
N LEU A 528 -8.60 -3.70 -48.27
CA LEU A 528 -7.20 -3.85 -47.82
C LEU A 528 -6.25 -3.04 -48.71
N LYS A 529 -6.44 -3.08 -50.03
CA LYS A 529 -5.64 -2.30 -50.96
C LYS A 529 -5.80 -0.81 -50.71
N LYS A 530 -7.01 -0.33 -50.51
CA LYS A 530 -7.31 1.07 -50.17
C LYS A 530 -6.62 1.51 -48.88
N LYS A 531 -6.69 0.70 -47.80
CA LYS A 531 -6.00 0.96 -46.55
C LYS A 531 -4.48 1.06 -46.73
N MET A 532 -3.89 0.19 -47.54
CA MET A 532 -2.47 0.23 -47.85
C MET A 532 -2.07 1.49 -48.62
N ASP A 533 -2.86 1.91 -49.59
CA ASP A 533 -2.64 3.13 -50.35
C ASP A 533 -2.76 4.39 -49.47
N GLU A 534 -3.72 4.42 -48.55
CA GLU A 534 -3.87 5.47 -47.56
C GLU A 534 -2.68 5.54 -46.60
N GLN A 535 -2.17 4.41 -46.16
CA GLN A 535 -0.96 4.31 -45.31
C GLN A 535 0.27 4.81 -46.09
N SER A 536 0.41 4.39 -47.32
CA SER A 536 1.49 4.82 -48.22
C SER A 536 1.50 6.34 -48.44
N ALA A 537 0.32 6.95 -48.56
CA ALA A 537 0.16 8.41 -48.71
C ALA A 537 0.52 9.17 -47.42
N LYS A 538 0.32 8.58 -46.23
CA LYS A 538 0.57 9.20 -44.93
C LYS A 538 2.02 9.11 -44.48
N ASP A 539 2.72 8.03 -44.82
CA ASP A 539 4.08 7.74 -44.32
C ASP A 539 5.06 7.46 -45.48
N PRO A 540 5.92 8.43 -45.85
CA PRO A 540 6.97 8.24 -46.85
C PRO A 540 8.00 7.16 -46.53
N ASN A 541 8.17 6.76 -45.26
CA ASN A 541 9.08 5.69 -44.90
C ASN A 541 8.45 4.31 -45.10
N PHE A 542 7.13 4.21 -45.01
CA PHE A 542 6.41 2.96 -45.25
C PHE A 542 6.63 2.43 -46.66
N ILE A 543 6.56 3.30 -47.70
CA ILE A 543 6.82 2.90 -49.08
C ILE A 543 8.26 2.50 -49.40
N LYS A 544 9.20 2.82 -48.52
CA LYS A 544 10.63 2.45 -48.65
C LYS A 544 10.98 1.17 -47.90
N SER A 545 10.05 0.55 -47.21
CA SER A 545 10.26 -0.63 -46.38
C SER A 545 9.34 -1.77 -46.85
N ALA A 546 9.89 -2.75 -47.57
CA ALA A 546 9.12 -3.93 -47.98
C ALA A 546 8.56 -4.67 -46.77
N ASN A 547 9.37 -4.82 -45.71
CA ASN A 547 8.93 -5.49 -44.49
C ASN A 547 7.76 -4.77 -43.81
N ALA A 548 7.78 -3.42 -43.74
CA ALA A 548 6.67 -2.67 -43.18
C ALA A 548 5.37 -2.82 -43.99
N GLN A 549 5.49 -2.97 -45.31
CA GLN A 549 4.35 -3.19 -46.20
C GLN A 549 3.79 -4.62 -46.03
N LEU A 550 4.63 -5.63 -45.96
CA LEU A 550 4.22 -7.01 -45.70
C LEU A 550 3.59 -7.15 -44.33
N GLU A 551 4.21 -6.57 -43.31
CA GLU A 551 3.67 -6.50 -41.94
C GLU A 551 2.29 -5.86 -41.89
N PHE A 552 2.10 -4.74 -42.60
CA PHE A 552 0.80 -4.07 -42.67
C PHE A 552 -0.29 -4.98 -43.31
N ILE A 553 0.07 -5.71 -44.37
CA ILE A 553 -0.85 -6.66 -45.04
C ILE A 553 -1.14 -7.83 -44.09
N TYR A 554 -0.11 -8.39 -43.42
CA TYR A 554 -0.27 -9.47 -42.44
C TYR A 554 -1.24 -9.06 -41.32
N GLN A 555 -1.02 -7.91 -40.67
CA GLN A 555 -1.85 -7.39 -39.58
C GLN A 555 -3.30 -7.13 -39.99
N ASN A 556 -3.58 -6.87 -41.27
CA ASN A 556 -4.92 -6.67 -41.80
C ASN A 556 -5.47 -7.91 -42.51
N SER A 557 -4.79 -9.05 -42.46
CA SER A 557 -5.16 -10.31 -43.10
C SER A 557 -5.89 -11.26 -42.14
N PRO A 558 -6.55 -12.30 -42.64
CA PRO A 558 -7.11 -13.36 -41.79
C PRO A 558 -6.05 -14.24 -41.13
N TYR A 559 -4.77 -14.10 -41.48
CA TYR A 559 -3.64 -14.86 -40.93
C TYR A 559 -3.06 -14.22 -39.68
N HIS A 560 -3.39 -12.95 -39.43
CA HIS A 560 -2.89 -12.23 -38.24
C HIS A 560 -3.32 -12.92 -36.95
N GLU A 561 -2.37 -13.09 -36.02
CA GLU A 561 -2.58 -13.61 -34.69
C GLU A 561 -3.47 -12.66 -33.87
N LYS A 562 -4.70 -13.09 -33.58
CA LYS A 562 -5.68 -12.27 -32.85
C LYS A 562 -5.43 -12.18 -31.34
N GLU A 563 -4.53 -13.01 -30.83
CA GLU A 563 -4.16 -13.09 -29.42
C GLU A 563 -3.14 -12.03 -29.01
N GLY A 564 -2.33 -11.55 -29.92
CA GLY A 564 -1.34 -10.51 -29.68
C GLY A 564 -1.97 -9.24 -29.13
N ASN A 565 -1.40 -8.67 -28.05
CA ASN A 565 -1.89 -7.48 -27.34
C ASN A 565 -3.33 -7.57 -26.80
N ARG A 566 -3.99 -8.74 -26.88
CA ARG A 566 -5.31 -8.92 -26.28
C ARG A 566 -5.20 -9.21 -24.79
N TYR A 567 -5.71 -8.30 -23.98
CA TYR A 567 -5.75 -8.46 -22.51
C TYR A 567 -6.59 -9.68 -22.14
N PRO A 568 -6.07 -10.62 -21.31
CA PRO A 568 -6.70 -11.93 -21.16
C PRO A 568 -7.93 -11.94 -20.24
N VAL A 569 -8.17 -10.86 -19.49
CA VAL A 569 -9.32 -10.75 -18.59
C VAL A 569 -10.51 -10.18 -19.39
N GLY A 570 -11.57 -10.98 -19.51
CA GLY A 570 -12.78 -10.59 -20.20
C GLY A 570 -13.75 -9.84 -19.27
N ARG A 571 -14.45 -8.85 -19.81
CA ARG A 571 -15.45 -8.03 -19.12
C ARG A 571 -16.85 -8.42 -19.58
N LEU A 572 -17.63 -9.02 -18.68
CA LEU A 572 -19.04 -9.35 -18.93
C LEU A 572 -19.89 -8.12 -18.61
N MET A 573 -20.32 -7.40 -19.65
CA MET A 573 -21.03 -6.12 -19.49
C MET A 573 -22.53 -6.29 -19.23
N THR A 574 -23.10 -7.44 -19.61
CA THR A 574 -24.52 -7.77 -19.43
C THR A 574 -24.66 -9.05 -18.61
N ASP A 575 -25.71 -9.12 -17.81
CA ASP A 575 -25.97 -10.33 -17.02
C ASP A 575 -26.43 -11.47 -17.92
N VAL A 576 -25.71 -12.59 -17.84
CA VAL A 576 -26.05 -13.83 -18.56
C VAL A 576 -26.01 -14.99 -17.57
N LYS A 577 -26.87 -15.96 -17.77
CA LYS A 577 -26.89 -17.17 -16.94
C LYS A 577 -25.68 -18.03 -17.30
N LEU A 578 -24.77 -18.20 -16.33
CA LEU A 578 -23.60 -19.05 -16.44
C LEU A 578 -23.81 -20.32 -15.60
N ASP A 579 -23.32 -21.46 -16.10
CA ASP A 579 -23.23 -22.68 -15.30
C ASP A 579 -21.90 -22.68 -14.52
N LEU A 580 -22.00 -22.53 -13.21
CA LEU A 580 -20.88 -22.27 -12.31
C LEU A 580 -20.85 -23.29 -11.15
N ARG A 581 -19.64 -23.62 -10.72
CA ARG A 581 -19.37 -24.45 -9.54
C ARG A 581 -18.56 -23.66 -8.49
#